data_46c72b0cf4f888f9ef6a4313f21b3c8c
#
_entry.id   46c72b0cf4f888f9ef6a4313f21b3c8c
#
_cell.length_a   1.000
_cell.length_b   1.000
_cell.length_c   1.000
_cell.angle_alpha   90.00
_cell.angle_beta   90.00
_cell.angle_gamma   90.00
#
_symmetry.space_group_name_H-M   'P 1'
#
loop_
_entity.id
_entity.type
_entity.pdbx_description
1 polymer ?
#
loop_
_entity_poly.entity_id
_entity_poly.type
_entity_poly.pdbx_seq_one_letter_code
_entity_poly.pdbx_strand_id
1 'polypeptide(L)'
;PISIMEALGNASVQFDGEVYAVVPWGLWGDLLDIDEFSNSDYIGETRIWYEGVTAKDWLGMKWFPHENLPQDGSADTKAFFYHRSSIGHAIGSDFSLRMDFVPEKASTLVSADMSHGACMIDDTGCIEVLYNT
;
A
#
# COMPACT_ATOMS: atom_id res chain seq x y z
N PRO A 1 -8.00 13.91 3.57
CA PRO A 1 -6.64 13.81 2.94
C PRO A 1 -5.71 14.93 3.37
N ILE A 2 -6.18 16.20 3.35
CA ILE A 2 -5.35 17.39 3.67
C ILE A 2 -4.78 17.31 5.10
N SER A 3 -5.55 16.89 6.09
CA SER A 3 -5.09 16.74 7.47
C SER A 3 -3.96 15.72 7.64
N ILE A 4 -3.94 14.68 6.80
CA ILE A 4 -2.87 13.68 6.78
C ILE A 4 -1.60 14.29 6.20
N MET A 5 -1.74 15.06 5.12
CA MET A 5 -0.62 15.79 4.52
C MET A 5 -0.01 16.81 5.50
N GLU A 6 -0.85 17.53 6.26
CA GLU A 6 -0.39 18.43 7.31
C GLU A 6 0.34 17.68 8.43
N ALA A 7 -0.16 16.53 8.85
CA ALA A 7 0.47 15.72 9.89
C ALA A 7 1.85 15.21 9.45
N LEU A 8 1.98 14.70 8.23
CA LEU A 8 3.26 14.27 7.66
C LEU A 8 4.23 15.45 7.48
N GLY A 9 3.72 16.61 7.03
CA GLY A 9 4.53 17.83 6.91
C GLY A 9 5.05 18.34 8.25
N ASN A 10 4.22 18.31 9.30
CA ASN A 10 4.61 18.67 10.66
C ASN A 10 5.65 17.68 11.26
N ALA A 11 5.63 16.43 10.82
CA ALA A 11 6.64 15.41 11.15
C ALA A 11 7.93 15.55 10.33
N SER A 12 8.08 16.62 9.55
CA SER A 12 9.23 16.89 8.68
C SER A 12 9.46 15.83 7.58
N VAL A 13 8.42 15.13 7.19
CA VAL A 13 8.47 14.19 6.06
C VAL A 13 8.55 14.96 4.76
N GLN A 14 9.50 14.61 3.91
CA GLN A 14 9.67 15.25 2.60
C GLN A 14 8.68 14.65 1.59
N PHE A 15 7.97 15.51 0.85
CA PHE A 15 7.10 15.11 -0.26
C PHE A 15 7.90 15.08 -1.56
N ASP A 16 8.76 14.07 -1.68
CA ASP A 16 9.62 13.82 -2.85
C ASP A 16 9.01 12.85 -3.88
N GLY A 17 7.71 12.52 -3.70
CA GLY A 17 7.00 11.53 -4.51
C GLY A 17 7.17 10.08 -4.01
N GLU A 18 7.82 9.88 -2.87
CA GLU A 18 7.99 8.56 -2.23
C GLU A 18 7.08 8.36 -1.00
N VAL A 19 6.00 9.13 -0.91
CA VAL A 19 4.93 8.94 0.08
C VAL A 19 3.87 8.02 -0.51
N TYR A 20 3.50 7.00 0.22
CA TYR A 20 2.54 5.97 -0.18
C TYR A 20 1.31 6.01 0.71
N ALA A 21 0.14 5.89 0.08
CA ALA A 21 -1.15 5.80 0.73
C ALA A 21 -1.81 4.47 0.37
N VAL A 22 -1.87 3.56 1.33
CA VAL A 22 -2.53 2.25 1.19
C VAL A 22 -3.90 2.34 1.82
N VAL A 23 -4.94 2.18 1.01
CA VAL A 23 -6.32 2.43 1.42
C VAL A 23 -7.21 1.22 1.15
N PRO A 24 -8.28 0.99 1.94
CA PRO A 24 -9.27 -0.02 1.64
C PRO A 24 -10.11 0.36 0.42
N TRP A 25 -10.71 -0.64 -0.22
CA TRP A 25 -11.55 -0.44 -1.41
C TRP A 25 -12.77 0.46 -1.16
N GLY A 26 -13.34 0.43 0.06
CA GLY A 26 -14.44 1.33 0.43
C GLY A 26 -14.01 2.79 0.37
N LEU A 27 -12.88 3.13 1.02
CA LEU A 27 -12.33 4.49 0.97
C LEU A 27 -11.92 4.89 -0.45
N TRP A 28 -11.43 3.94 -1.25
CA TRP A 28 -11.11 4.19 -2.65
C TRP A 28 -12.34 4.58 -3.46
N GLY A 29 -13.49 3.91 -3.23
CA GLY A 29 -14.78 4.27 -3.82
C GLY A 29 -15.20 5.70 -3.47
N ASP A 30 -15.15 6.05 -2.18
CA ASP A 30 -15.48 7.40 -1.70
C ASP A 30 -14.56 8.48 -2.27
N LEU A 31 -13.27 8.15 -2.50
CA LEU A 31 -12.34 9.07 -3.15
C LEU A 31 -12.67 9.29 -4.62
N LEU A 32 -13.17 8.27 -5.32
CA LEU A 32 -13.60 8.40 -6.72
C LEU A 32 -14.83 9.29 -6.90
N ASP A 33 -15.65 9.46 -5.86
CA ASP A 33 -16.77 10.40 -5.86
C ASP A 33 -16.34 11.86 -5.71
N ILE A 34 -15.07 12.10 -5.39
CA ILE A 34 -14.51 13.44 -5.28
C ILE A 34 -14.03 13.89 -6.67
N ASP A 35 -14.59 14.98 -7.21
CA ASP A 35 -14.25 15.50 -8.54
C ASP A 35 -12.76 15.81 -8.70
N GLU A 36 -12.12 16.37 -7.68
CA GLU A 36 -10.70 16.72 -7.69
C GLU A 36 -9.80 15.49 -7.72
N PHE A 37 -10.29 14.34 -7.24
CA PHE A 37 -9.57 13.08 -7.29
C PHE A 37 -9.85 12.32 -8.60
N SER A 38 -11.08 12.31 -9.09
CA SER A 38 -11.51 11.49 -10.22
C SER A 38 -11.32 12.17 -11.59
N ASN A 39 -11.33 13.50 -11.65
CA ASN A 39 -11.36 14.24 -12.89
C ASN A 39 -9.96 14.63 -13.39
N SER A 40 -9.65 14.22 -14.63
CA SER A 40 -8.38 14.54 -15.30
C SER A 40 -8.15 16.06 -15.54
N ASP A 41 -9.20 16.86 -15.56
CA ASP A 41 -9.09 18.31 -15.75
C ASP A 41 -8.34 19.02 -14.60
N TYR A 42 -8.36 18.42 -13.40
CA TYR A 42 -7.65 18.93 -12.23
C TYR A 42 -6.23 18.39 -12.08
N ILE A 43 -5.90 17.24 -12.70
CA ILE A 43 -4.66 16.50 -12.42
C ILE A 43 -3.78 16.33 -13.67
N GLY A 44 -4.36 16.57 -14.87
CA GLY A 44 -3.62 16.46 -16.13
C GLY A 44 -3.24 15.02 -16.54
N GLU A 45 -3.77 14.02 -15.87
CA GLU A 45 -3.54 12.60 -16.14
C GLU A 45 -4.73 11.92 -16.83
N THR A 46 -4.48 10.74 -17.39
CA THR A 46 -5.50 9.92 -18.03
C THR A 46 -6.59 9.52 -17.04
N ARG A 47 -7.84 9.51 -17.51
CA ARG A 47 -9.00 9.19 -16.66
C ARG A 47 -8.90 7.77 -16.12
N ILE A 48 -8.99 7.61 -14.81
CA ILE A 48 -8.96 6.32 -14.09
C ILE A 48 -9.99 5.32 -14.64
N TRP A 49 -11.15 5.80 -15.07
CA TRP A 49 -12.25 5.00 -15.61
C TRP A 49 -11.92 4.24 -16.92
N TYR A 50 -10.92 4.70 -17.69
CA TYR A 50 -10.57 4.11 -18.98
C TYR A 50 -9.48 3.04 -18.88
N GLU A 51 -8.57 3.15 -17.91
CA GLU A 51 -7.39 2.28 -17.82
C GLU A 51 -7.47 1.25 -16.69
N GLY A 52 -8.52 1.28 -15.87
CA GLY A 52 -8.63 0.39 -14.70
C GLY A 52 -7.48 0.58 -13.73
N VAL A 53 -7.04 1.83 -13.55
CA VAL A 53 -5.86 2.17 -12.74
C VAL A 53 -6.09 1.81 -11.28
N THR A 54 -5.20 1.01 -10.74
CA THR A 54 -5.16 0.61 -9.33
C THR A 54 -4.20 1.46 -8.49
N ALA A 55 -3.56 2.46 -9.08
CA ALA A 55 -2.68 3.39 -8.38
C ALA A 55 -2.80 4.79 -9.00
N LYS A 56 -2.73 5.82 -8.18
CA LYS A 56 -2.84 7.22 -8.60
C LYS A 56 -1.95 8.13 -7.77
N ASP A 57 -1.31 9.09 -8.41
CA ASP A 57 -0.58 10.16 -7.76
C ASP A 57 -1.52 11.34 -7.49
N TRP A 58 -1.73 11.67 -6.21
CA TRP A 58 -2.55 12.80 -5.78
C TRP A 58 -2.02 13.41 -4.48
N LEU A 59 -1.99 14.74 -4.40
CA LEU A 59 -1.45 15.49 -3.26
C LEU A 59 0.00 15.10 -2.89
N GLY A 60 0.84 14.74 -3.88
CA GLY A 60 2.22 14.31 -3.64
C GLY A 60 2.36 12.91 -3.02
N MET A 61 1.28 12.14 -2.97
CA MET A 61 1.24 10.77 -2.45
C MET A 61 0.77 9.82 -3.53
N LYS A 62 1.32 8.59 -3.52
CA LYS A 62 0.91 7.49 -4.39
C LYS A 62 -0.17 6.69 -3.69
N TRP A 63 -1.39 6.77 -4.20
CA TRP A 63 -2.57 6.11 -3.66
C TRP A 63 -2.81 4.78 -4.35
N PHE A 64 -3.03 3.72 -3.60
CA PHE A 64 -3.44 2.44 -4.14
C PHE A 64 -4.34 1.66 -3.18
N PRO A 65 -5.38 0.99 -3.69
CA PRO A 65 -6.26 0.19 -2.87
C PRO A 65 -5.63 -1.18 -2.58
N HIS A 66 -5.89 -1.70 -1.37
CA HIS A 66 -5.51 -3.05 -0.97
C HIS A 66 -6.60 -3.67 -0.10
N GLU A 67 -6.85 -4.97 -0.26
CA GLU A 67 -7.92 -5.67 0.48
C GLU A 67 -7.45 -6.20 1.83
N ASN A 68 -6.24 -6.73 1.91
CA ASN A 68 -5.69 -7.36 3.12
C ASN A 68 -5.16 -6.33 4.12
N LEU A 69 -5.96 -5.31 4.41
CA LEU A 69 -5.63 -4.35 5.46
C LEU A 69 -6.16 -4.85 6.82
N PRO A 70 -5.40 -4.67 7.89
CA PRO A 70 -5.87 -5.07 9.22
C PRO A 70 -7.09 -4.26 9.62
N GLN A 71 -8.00 -4.92 10.34
CA GLN A 71 -9.16 -4.29 10.95
C GLN A 71 -8.90 -4.00 12.42
N ASP A 72 -9.52 -2.96 12.93
CA ASP A 72 -9.58 -2.73 14.37
C ASP A 72 -10.63 -3.62 15.04
N GLY A 73 -10.62 -3.69 16.37
CA GLY A 73 -11.60 -4.45 17.14
C GLY A 73 -13.06 -4.03 16.93
N SER A 74 -13.29 -2.86 16.33
CA SER A 74 -14.60 -2.33 15.94
C SER A 74 -15.01 -2.68 14.50
N ALA A 75 -14.24 -3.49 13.80
CA ALA A 75 -14.38 -3.82 12.38
C ALA A 75 -14.06 -2.67 11.40
N ASP A 76 -13.56 -1.55 11.89
CA ASP A 76 -13.06 -0.46 11.05
C ASP A 76 -11.76 -0.88 10.36
N THR A 77 -11.64 -0.58 9.08
CA THR A 77 -10.44 -0.94 8.31
C THR A 77 -9.37 0.14 8.45
N LYS A 78 -8.11 -0.28 8.66
CA LYS A 78 -6.98 0.62 8.79
C LYS A 78 -6.42 1.01 7.44
N ALA A 79 -6.28 2.31 7.20
CA ALA A 79 -5.53 2.86 6.07
C ALA A 79 -4.16 3.36 6.56
N PHE A 80 -3.13 3.19 5.74
CA PHE A 80 -1.76 3.54 6.11
C PHE A 80 -1.18 4.55 5.13
N PHE A 81 -0.57 5.58 5.70
CA PHE A 81 0.15 6.63 4.98
C PHE A 81 1.58 6.67 5.49
N TYR A 82 2.54 6.42 4.62
CA TYR A 82 3.94 6.35 5.05
C TYR A 82 4.90 6.83 3.98
N HIS A 83 6.03 7.34 4.43
CA HIS A 83 7.17 7.62 3.57
C HIS A 83 8.04 6.37 3.45
N ARG A 84 8.63 6.15 2.28
CA ARG A 84 9.48 4.98 2.01
C ARG A 84 10.60 4.78 3.03
N SER A 85 11.23 5.85 3.52
CA SER A 85 12.30 5.76 4.50
C SER A 85 11.86 5.30 5.88
N SER A 86 10.55 5.37 6.18
CA SER A 86 10.00 4.99 7.50
C SER A 86 9.87 3.47 7.67
N ILE A 87 9.96 2.72 6.57
CA ILE A 87 9.83 1.26 6.59
C ILE A 87 11.10 0.62 6.06
N GLY A 88 11.72 -0.24 6.85
CA GLY A 88 12.82 -1.10 6.46
C GLY A 88 12.31 -2.45 5.97
N HIS A 89 12.80 -2.91 4.83
CA HIS A 89 12.55 -4.24 4.30
C HIS A 89 13.87 -4.95 4.05
N ALA A 90 14.01 -6.15 4.57
CA ALA A 90 15.19 -6.99 4.38
C ALA A 90 14.80 -8.34 3.78
N ILE A 91 15.58 -8.80 2.83
CA ILE A 91 15.46 -10.12 2.20
C ILE A 91 16.60 -10.96 2.72
N GLY A 92 16.28 -12.00 3.50
CA GLY A 92 17.28 -12.93 4.06
C GLY A 92 17.67 -14.01 3.04
N SER A 93 16.70 -14.60 2.36
CA SER A 93 16.91 -15.48 1.22
C SER A 93 15.92 -15.13 0.11
N ASP A 94 16.43 -15.03 -1.09
CA ASP A 94 15.62 -14.81 -2.27
C ASP A 94 14.77 -16.06 -2.58
N PHE A 95 13.80 -15.90 -3.48
CA PHE A 95 12.94 -17.00 -3.92
C PHE A 95 13.78 -18.15 -4.48
N SER A 96 13.67 -19.34 -3.87
CA SER A 96 14.32 -20.57 -4.33
C SER A 96 13.28 -21.65 -4.58
N LEU A 97 13.41 -22.31 -5.73
CA LEU A 97 12.56 -23.43 -6.12
C LEU A 97 13.38 -24.71 -6.11
N ARG A 98 12.86 -25.74 -5.43
CA ARG A 98 13.44 -27.07 -5.41
C ARG A 98 12.44 -28.07 -5.95
N MET A 99 12.93 -29.01 -6.76
CA MET A 99 12.16 -30.12 -7.31
C MET A 99 12.81 -31.41 -6.91
N ASP A 100 12.13 -32.23 -6.10
CA ASP A 100 12.60 -33.50 -5.62
C ASP A 100 11.64 -34.60 -6.05
N PHE A 101 12.18 -35.71 -6.59
CA PHE A 101 11.37 -36.88 -6.89
C PHE A 101 11.18 -37.71 -5.64
N VAL A 102 9.92 -37.99 -5.29
CA VAL A 102 9.55 -38.85 -4.15
C VAL A 102 9.19 -40.25 -4.65
N PRO A 103 10.13 -41.24 -4.54
CA PRO A 103 9.93 -42.58 -5.12
C PRO A 103 8.73 -43.33 -4.53
N GLU A 104 8.47 -43.14 -3.23
CA GLU A 104 7.37 -43.79 -2.51
C GLU A 104 5.98 -43.44 -3.05
N LYS A 105 5.84 -42.26 -3.63
CA LYS A 105 4.58 -41.77 -4.17
C LYS A 105 4.56 -41.65 -5.70
N ALA A 106 5.69 -42.03 -6.35
CA ALA A 106 5.90 -41.86 -7.79
C ALA A 106 5.49 -40.46 -8.28
N SER A 107 5.84 -39.43 -7.50
CA SER A 107 5.46 -38.03 -7.75
C SER A 107 6.64 -37.10 -7.57
N THR A 108 6.58 -35.91 -8.17
CA THR A 108 7.57 -34.86 -7.98
C THR A 108 7.05 -33.85 -6.94
N LEU A 109 7.85 -33.65 -5.89
CA LEU A 109 7.61 -32.60 -4.91
C LEU A 109 8.23 -31.29 -5.42
N VAL A 110 7.44 -30.26 -5.47
CA VAL A 110 7.90 -28.90 -5.74
C VAL A 110 7.78 -28.09 -4.46
N SER A 111 8.90 -27.58 -3.96
CA SER A 111 8.94 -26.70 -2.80
C SER A 111 9.51 -25.34 -3.18
N ALA A 112 8.95 -24.29 -2.63
CA ALA A 112 9.41 -22.93 -2.81
C ALA A 112 9.65 -22.30 -1.44
N ASP A 113 10.81 -21.70 -1.26
CA ASP A 113 11.17 -21.01 -0.03
C ASP A 113 11.58 -19.57 -0.33
N MET A 114 11.18 -18.67 0.56
CA MET A 114 11.62 -17.28 0.60
C MET A 114 11.63 -16.81 2.04
N SER A 115 12.62 -16.00 2.42
CA SER A 115 12.69 -15.41 3.75
C SER A 115 12.85 -13.90 3.62
N HIS A 116 11.89 -13.17 4.15
CA HIS A 116 11.93 -11.72 4.19
C HIS A 116 11.31 -11.21 5.49
N GLY A 117 11.63 -9.97 5.85
CA GLY A 117 11.05 -9.27 6.99
C GLY A 117 10.95 -7.79 6.73
N ALA A 118 10.01 -7.15 7.37
CA ALA A 118 9.85 -5.71 7.35
C ALA A 118 9.63 -5.19 8.77
N CYS A 119 10.14 -3.99 9.03
CA CYS A 119 9.90 -3.30 10.29
C CYS A 119 9.74 -1.80 10.05
N MET A 120 9.03 -1.15 10.95
CA MET A 120 8.96 0.31 11.01
C MET A 120 10.23 0.81 11.66
N ILE A 121 10.95 1.72 10.99
CA ILE A 121 12.19 2.34 11.46
C ILE A 121 11.87 3.68 12.13
N ASP A 122 10.96 4.45 11.53
CA ASP A 122 10.56 5.76 11.99
C ASP A 122 9.02 5.81 12.08
N ASP A 123 8.54 5.98 13.31
CA ASP A 123 7.11 6.05 13.62
C ASP A 123 6.49 7.40 13.22
N THR A 124 7.30 8.46 13.18
CA THR A 124 6.82 9.81 12.83
C THR A 124 6.45 9.94 11.35
N GLY A 125 7.08 9.16 10.50
CA GLY A 125 6.81 9.11 9.06
C GLY A 125 5.75 8.10 8.63
N CYS A 126 5.01 7.51 9.59
CA CYS A 126 3.94 6.56 9.32
C CYS A 126 2.66 6.97 10.07
N ILE A 127 1.56 7.12 9.37
CA ILE A 127 0.26 7.50 9.95
C ILE A 127 -0.76 6.40 9.65
N GLU A 128 -1.44 5.97 10.71
CA GLU A 128 -2.59 5.07 10.64
C GLU A 128 -3.90 5.87 10.72
N VAL A 129 -4.84 5.58 9.86
CA VAL A 129 -6.17 6.18 9.85
C VAL A 129 -7.22 5.08 9.84
N LEU A 130 -8.19 5.18 10.74
CA LEU A 130 -9.34 4.27 10.76
C LEU A 130 -10.39 4.75 9.76
N TYR A 131 -10.85 3.84 8.94
CA TYR A 131 -11.98 4.03 8.03
C TYR A 131 -13.16 3.19 8.50
N ASN A 132 -14.24 3.88 8.86
CA ASN A 132 -15.48 3.23 9.27
C ASN A 132 -16.22 2.75 8.02
N THR A 133 -16.49 1.46 7.97
CA THR A 133 -17.13 0.79 6.81
C THR A 133 -18.65 0.81 6.96
#